data_35a198893890706ee8703615b630dd5b
#
_entry.id   35a198893890706ee8703615b630dd5b
#
_cell.length_a   1.000
_cell.length_b   1.000
_cell.length_c   1.000
_cell.angle_alpha   90.00
_cell.angle_beta   90.00
_cell.angle_gamma   90.00
#
_symmetry.space_group_name_H-M   'P 1'
#
loop_
_entity.id
_entity.type
_entity.pdbx_description
1 polymer ?
#
loop_
_entity_poly.entity_id
_entity_poly.type
_entity_poly.pdbx_seq_one_letter_code
_entity_poly.pdbx_strand_id
1 'polypeptide(L)'
;IHIGHVEYPGYVPKIPVLFIPAEYKGALRLSFEKVMECIRSKNAKSVLVLTTPQHTDLSRKLVNYLKSSGLRTVYGGVITGCLVPKISGDIDVTLVVAGGRFHAIGVALRNLDKVSTIVMADPYTGNVRDLQEDVEKILKIRYWKIIYSREAKTWVVIDGVYGQHRPSIVSKICQLVRQRGGTCIYTIALHLDQYVLENLDSEDIDVFVVASCPRIPIDDLYEYKKPVLTPGEAYMVLTGEERYVYPW
;
A
#
# COMPACT_ATOMS: atom_id res chain seq x y z
N ILE A 1 19.04 8.35 15.43
CA ILE A 1 18.36 9.23 14.45
C ILE A 1 18.11 8.40 13.19
N HIS A 2 16.87 8.45 12.68
CA HIS A 2 16.48 7.85 11.41
C HIS A 2 15.94 8.94 10.47
N ILE A 3 16.54 9.09 9.30
CA ILE A 3 16.19 10.15 8.34
C ILE A 3 15.48 9.54 7.12
N GLY A 4 14.41 10.17 6.67
CA GLY A 4 13.71 9.85 5.42
C GLY A 4 12.39 9.12 5.59
N HIS A 5 12.15 8.46 6.71
CA HIS A 5 10.88 7.79 6.99
C HIS A 5 10.17 8.41 8.19
N VAL A 6 8.88 8.21 8.25
CA VAL A 6 8.09 8.28 9.48
C VAL A 6 8.17 6.94 10.23
N GLU A 7 7.62 6.87 11.43
CA GLU A 7 7.58 5.63 12.20
C GLU A 7 7.01 4.44 11.39
N TYR A 8 7.60 3.27 11.59
CA TYR A 8 7.10 2.04 10.96
C TYR A 8 5.93 1.46 11.77
N PRO A 9 4.77 1.21 11.16
CA PRO A 9 3.63 0.62 11.85
C PRO A 9 3.98 -0.74 12.47
N GLY A 10 3.67 -0.89 13.76
CA GLY A 10 3.90 -2.14 14.49
C GLY A 10 5.37 -2.44 14.83
N TYR A 11 6.28 -1.51 14.61
CA TYR A 11 7.67 -1.62 15.05
C TYR A 11 7.95 -0.64 16.19
N VAL A 12 8.34 -1.18 17.35
CA VAL A 12 8.81 -0.38 18.49
C VAL A 12 10.32 -0.58 18.61
N PRO A 13 11.11 0.46 18.38
CA PRO A 13 12.57 0.37 18.55
C PRO A 13 12.94 0.02 19.99
N LYS A 14 13.97 -0.81 20.17
CA LYS A 14 14.51 -1.16 21.51
C LYS A 14 15.20 0.03 22.19
N ILE A 15 15.61 1.02 21.43
CA ILE A 15 16.22 2.27 21.91
C ILE A 15 15.40 3.46 21.37
N PRO A 16 15.40 4.61 22.06
CA PRO A 16 14.74 5.81 21.55
C PRO A 16 15.24 6.20 20.16
N VAL A 17 14.34 6.41 19.21
CA VAL A 17 14.66 6.82 17.84
C VAL A 17 13.96 8.12 17.51
N LEU A 18 14.72 9.10 17.04
CA LEU A 18 14.19 10.34 16.46
C LEU A 18 14.03 10.14 14.96
N PHE A 19 12.79 10.15 14.47
CA PHE A 19 12.47 10.11 13.05
C PHE A 19 12.45 11.55 12.50
N ILE A 20 13.27 11.82 11.49
CA ILE A 20 13.35 13.11 10.82
C ILE A 20 12.86 12.93 9.37
N PRO A 21 11.70 13.49 9.01
CA PRO A 21 11.22 13.46 7.63
C PRO A 21 12.22 14.17 6.71
N ALA A 22 12.54 13.54 5.58
CA ALA A 22 13.37 14.15 4.56
C ALA A 22 12.47 14.68 3.43
N GLU A 23 12.57 15.99 3.15
CA GLU A 23 11.88 16.61 2.04
C GLU A 23 12.75 16.63 0.79
N TYR A 24 12.12 16.36 -0.34
CA TYR A 24 12.80 16.51 -1.64
C TYR A 24 12.87 17.99 -2.04
N LYS A 25 14.07 18.50 -2.26
CA LYS A 25 14.34 19.90 -2.64
C LYS A 25 14.78 20.07 -4.11
N GLY A 26 14.78 18.99 -4.88
CA GLY A 26 15.08 19.03 -6.32
C GLY A 26 13.93 19.62 -7.16
N ALA A 27 14.13 19.68 -8.47
CA ALA A 27 13.13 20.17 -9.40
C ALA A 27 11.90 19.25 -9.43
N LEU A 28 10.72 19.83 -9.26
CA LEU A 28 9.42 19.15 -9.36
C LEU A 28 8.66 19.67 -10.57
N ARG A 29 7.90 18.79 -11.22
CA ARG A 29 7.18 19.08 -12.47
C ARG A 29 5.66 19.18 -12.30
N LEU A 30 5.15 19.02 -11.07
CA LEU A 30 3.71 19.03 -10.83
C LEU A 30 3.12 20.43 -11.03
N SER A 31 2.19 20.56 -11.98
CA SER A 31 1.35 21.74 -12.14
C SER A 31 0.08 21.63 -11.29
N PHE A 32 -0.20 22.66 -10.50
CA PHE A 32 -1.42 22.73 -9.68
C PHE A 32 -2.66 22.92 -10.56
N GLU A 33 -2.52 23.59 -11.71
CA GLU A 33 -3.57 23.76 -12.70
C GLU A 33 -4.02 22.41 -13.26
N LYS A 34 -3.08 21.52 -13.63
CA LYS A 34 -3.40 20.16 -14.08
C LYS A 34 -4.12 19.34 -13.01
N VAL A 35 -3.71 19.50 -11.75
CA VAL A 35 -4.42 18.86 -10.63
C VAL A 35 -5.84 19.37 -10.54
N MET A 36 -6.03 20.70 -10.62
CA MET A 36 -7.36 21.33 -10.58
C MET A 36 -8.24 20.88 -11.75
N GLU A 37 -7.71 20.82 -12.95
CA GLU A 37 -8.41 20.34 -14.15
C GLU A 37 -8.89 18.90 -13.96
N CYS A 38 -8.03 18.03 -13.47
CA CYS A 38 -8.38 16.63 -13.17
C CYS A 38 -9.49 16.53 -12.12
N ILE A 39 -9.44 17.32 -11.04
CA ILE A 39 -10.47 17.33 -10.00
C ILE A 39 -11.80 17.87 -10.55
N ARG A 40 -11.77 18.96 -11.32
CA ARG A 40 -12.96 19.55 -11.92
C ARG A 40 -13.65 18.62 -12.91
N SER A 41 -12.89 17.83 -13.67
CA SER A 41 -13.45 16.82 -14.59
C SER A 41 -14.28 15.74 -13.88
N LYS A 42 -14.11 15.61 -12.55
CA LYS A 42 -14.89 14.70 -11.70
C LYS A 42 -16.11 15.37 -11.02
N ASN A 43 -16.37 16.64 -11.30
CA ASN A 43 -17.39 17.45 -10.62
C ASN A 43 -17.26 17.46 -9.09
N ALA A 44 -16.05 17.27 -8.59
CA ALA A 44 -15.77 17.17 -7.18
C ALA A 44 -15.89 18.52 -6.46
N LYS A 45 -16.48 18.50 -5.26
CA LYS A 45 -16.59 19.64 -4.33
C LYS A 45 -15.67 19.50 -3.12
N SER A 46 -15.23 18.28 -2.83
CA SER A 46 -14.39 17.97 -1.69
C SER A 46 -13.20 17.08 -2.07
N VAL A 47 -12.03 17.41 -1.51
CA VAL A 47 -10.77 16.74 -1.79
C VAL A 47 -10.03 16.44 -0.50
N LEU A 48 -9.63 15.17 -0.33
CA LEU A 48 -8.66 14.75 0.67
C LEU A 48 -7.29 14.65 0.03
N VAL A 49 -6.30 15.36 0.54
CA VAL A 49 -4.93 15.32 0.04
C VAL A 49 -4.05 14.50 0.99
N LEU A 50 -3.50 13.41 0.49
CA LEU A 50 -2.52 12.56 1.16
C LEU A 50 -1.18 12.68 0.45
N THR A 51 -0.08 12.48 1.17
CA THR A 51 1.26 12.66 0.59
C THR A 51 2.28 11.71 1.18
N THR A 52 3.33 11.40 0.41
CA THR A 52 4.52 10.77 0.97
C THR A 52 5.40 11.80 1.72
N PRO A 53 6.24 11.38 2.67
CA PRO A 53 7.02 12.30 3.51
C PRO A 53 7.81 13.36 2.74
N GLN A 54 8.37 12.97 1.59
CA GLN A 54 9.23 13.84 0.76
C GLN A 54 8.52 15.06 0.17
N HIS A 55 7.18 15.03 0.11
CA HIS A 55 6.38 16.03 -0.62
C HIS A 55 5.42 16.81 0.28
N THR A 56 5.70 16.85 1.59
CA THR A 56 4.84 17.51 2.59
C THR A 56 4.63 18.99 2.29
N ASP A 57 5.70 19.74 2.03
CA ASP A 57 5.62 21.18 1.72
C ASP A 57 4.84 21.44 0.43
N LEU A 58 5.15 20.66 -0.63
CA LEU A 58 4.44 20.77 -1.91
C LEU A 58 2.94 20.54 -1.72
N SER A 59 2.59 19.50 -0.96
CA SER A 59 1.19 19.14 -0.72
C SER A 59 0.44 20.18 0.11
N ARG A 60 1.10 20.81 1.08
CA ARG A 60 0.51 21.95 1.83
C ARG A 60 0.23 23.15 0.94
N LYS A 61 1.16 23.47 0.02
CA LYS A 61 0.95 24.54 -0.98
C LYS A 61 -0.21 24.19 -1.92
N LEU A 62 -0.28 22.93 -2.37
CA LEU A 62 -1.38 22.44 -3.21
C LEU A 62 -2.73 22.53 -2.47
N VAL A 63 -2.80 22.15 -1.21
CA VAL A 63 -4.02 22.28 -0.38
C VAL A 63 -4.49 23.74 -0.32
N ASN A 64 -3.58 24.68 -0.10
CA ASN A 64 -3.91 26.12 -0.06
C ASN A 64 -4.42 26.61 -1.43
N TYR A 65 -3.78 26.20 -2.51
CA TYR A 65 -4.22 26.50 -3.88
C TYR A 65 -5.63 25.98 -4.18
N LEU A 66 -5.91 24.72 -3.83
CA LEU A 66 -7.23 24.12 -4.03
C LEU A 66 -8.31 24.82 -3.20
N LYS A 67 -8.01 25.20 -1.94
CA LYS A 67 -8.91 25.97 -1.08
C LYS A 67 -9.21 27.35 -1.67
N SER A 68 -8.18 28.09 -2.10
CA SER A 68 -8.38 29.41 -2.72
C SER A 68 -9.15 29.37 -4.02
N SER A 69 -9.18 28.22 -4.67
CA SER A 69 -9.96 27.94 -5.89
C SER A 69 -11.39 27.46 -5.62
N GLY A 70 -11.87 27.51 -4.36
CA GLY A 70 -13.23 27.21 -3.94
C GLY A 70 -13.55 25.74 -3.62
N LEU A 71 -12.54 24.85 -3.55
CA LEU A 71 -12.77 23.45 -3.18
C LEU A 71 -12.66 23.24 -1.65
N ARG A 72 -13.58 22.46 -1.10
CA ARG A 72 -13.46 21.97 0.28
C ARG A 72 -12.30 20.97 0.35
N THR A 73 -11.14 21.40 0.80
CA THR A 73 -9.92 20.60 0.79
C THR A 73 -9.42 20.33 2.21
N VAL A 74 -9.09 19.07 2.48
CA VAL A 74 -8.53 18.60 3.75
C VAL A 74 -7.13 18.04 3.50
N TYR A 75 -6.17 18.43 4.32
CA TYR A 75 -4.87 17.77 4.35
C TYR A 75 -4.96 16.54 5.26
N GLY A 76 -4.90 15.36 4.69
CA GLY A 76 -5.03 14.08 5.40
C GLY A 76 -3.72 13.54 5.98
N GLY A 77 -2.60 14.23 5.72
CA GLY A 77 -1.31 13.89 6.30
C GLY A 77 -0.43 13.01 5.42
N VAL A 78 0.58 12.45 6.08
CA VAL A 78 1.62 11.63 5.44
C VAL A 78 1.20 10.17 5.43
N ILE A 79 1.46 9.52 4.30
CA ILE A 79 1.28 8.08 4.10
C ILE A 79 2.59 7.41 3.71
N THR A 80 2.67 6.13 4.00
CA THR A 80 3.67 5.21 3.43
C THR A 80 2.96 3.97 2.88
N GLY A 81 3.69 3.06 2.23
CA GLY A 81 3.07 1.84 1.69
C GLY A 81 2.40 0.94 2.74
N CYS A 82 2.86 1.01 3.98
CA CYS A 82 2.35 0.23 5.11
C CYS A 82 1.55 1.06 6.14
N LEU A 83 1.63 2.40 6.06
CA LEU A 83 0.88 3.33 6.89
C LEU A 83 -0.15 4.06 6.02
N VAL A 84 -1.32 3.47 5.90
CA VAL A 84 -2.44 4.03 5.14
C VAL A 84 -3.59 4.31 6.11
N PRO A 85 -4.09 5.56 6.22
CA PRO A 85 -5.18 5.89 7.12
C PRO A 85 -6.50 5.27 6.64
N LYS A 86 -7.41 5.00 7.58
CA LYS A 86 -8.81 4.82 7.24
C LYS A 86 -9.43 6.19 6.98
N ILE A 87 -10.10 6.30 5.85
CA ILE A 87 -10.79 7.53 5.45
C ILE A 87 -12.18 7.54 6.08
N SER A 88 -12.54 8.65 6.71
CA SER A 88 -13.85 8.90 7.29
C SER A 88 -14.50 10.12 6.66
N GLY A 89 -15.84 10.11 6.59
CA GLY A 89 -16.63 11.18 5.97
C GLY A 89 -16.75 11.06 4.46
N ASP A 90 -17.55 11.96 3.89
CA ASP A 90 -17.84 11.99 2.46
C ASP A 90 -16.82 12.90 1.76
N ILE A 91 -15.98 12.27 0.96
CA ILE A 91 -14.93 12.90 0.15
C ILE A 91 -15.15 12.48 -1.30
N ASP A 92 -15.28 13.45 -2.21
CA ASP A 92 -15.49 13.17 -3.62
C ASP A 92 -14.24 12.65 -4.31
N VAL A 93 -13.08 13.24 -3.99
CA VAL A 93 -11.78 12.85 -4.54
C VAL A 93 -10.74 12.67 -3.45
N THR A 94 -10.07 11.53 -3.45
CA THR A 94 -8.85 11.31 -2.69
C THR A 94 -7.65 11.53 -3.61
N LEU A 95 -6.89 12.58 -3.35
CA LEU A 95 -5.69 12.95 -4.11
C LEU A 95 -4.45 12.49 -3.36
N VAL A 96 -3.61 11.70 -4.01
CA VAL A 96 -2.33 11.22 -3.45
C VAL A 96 -1.16 11.84 -4.19
N VAL A 97 -0.35 12.63 -3.48
CA VAL A 97 0.88 13.24 -4.00
C VAL A 97 2.07 12.33 -3.66
N ALA A 98 2.52 11.57 -4.65
CA ALA A 98 3.60 10.59 -4.50
C ALA A 98 4.25 10.25 -5.84
N GLY A 99 5.52 9.83 -5.82
CA GLY A 99 6.16 9.23 -7.00
C GLY A 99 5.58 7.86 -7.30
N GLY A 100 4.97 7.72 -8.48
CA GLY A 100 4.33 6.48 -8.92
C GLY A 100 2.99 6.15 -8.25
N ARG A 101 2.35 5.08 -8.75
CA ARG A 101 0.94 4.74 -8.42
C ARG A 101 0.75 3.94 -7.12
N PHE A 102 1.80 3.29 -6.62
CA PHE A 102 1.68 2.30 -5.53
C PHE A 102 0.99 2.86 -4.28
N HIS A 103 1.36 4.07 -3.83
CA HIS A 103 0.78 4.66 -2.63
C HIS A 103 -0.72 4.98 -2.79
N ALA A 104 -1.11 5.50 -3.96
CA ALA A 104 -2.50 5.79 -4.26
C ALA A 104 -3.35 4.51 -4.33
N ILE A 105 -2.83 3.47 -4.97
CA ILE A 105 -3.47 2.14 -5.00
C ILE A 105 -3.63 1.60 -3.58
N GLY A 106 -2.61 1.67 -2.74
CA GLY A 106 -2.69 1.24 -1.34
C GLY A 106 -3.78 1.97 -0.55
N VAL A 107 -3.93 3.29 -0.78
CA VAL A 107 -5.02 4.08 -0.18
C VAL A 107 -6.39 3.58 -0.63
N ALA A 108 -6.58 3.32 -1.91
CA ALA A 108 -7.82 2.79 -2.44
C ALA A 108 -8.13 1.39 -1.90
N LEU A 109 -7.15 0.47 -1.92
CA LEU A 109 -7.31 -0.91 -1.41
C LEU A 109 -7.69 -0.95 0.07
N ARG A 110 -7.18 -0.01 0.88
CA ARG A 110 -7.51 0.09 2.31
C ARG A 110 -8.93 0.61 2.56
N ASN A 111 -9.47 1.38 1.62
CA ASN A 111 -10.69 2.17 1.79
C ASN A 111 -11.69 1.95 0.66
N LEU A 112 -11.84 0.71 0.18
CA LEU A 112 -12.71 0.36 -0.97
C LEU A 112 -14.17 0.80 -0.80
N ASP A 113 -14.64 0.86 0.45
CA ASP A 113 -16.00 1.26 0.80
C ASP A 113 -16.17 2.80 0.92
N LYS A 114 -15.09 3.57 0.83
CA LYS A 114 -15.08 5.03 1.08
C LYS A 114 -14.46 5.86 -0.04
N VAL A 115 -13.56 5.28 -0.81
CA VAL A 115 -12.89 5.97 -1.91
C VAL A 115 -13.62 5.67 -3.21
N SER A 116 -14.42 6.62 -3.68
CA SER A 116 -15.09 6.54 -4.98
C SER A 116 -14.22 6.99 -6.14
N THR A 117 -13.31 7.92 -5.90
CA THR A 117 -12.38 8.44 -6.91
C THR A 117 -11.00 8.63 -6.29
N ILE A 118 -10.00 8.00 -6.88
CA ILE A 118 -8.59 8.10 -6.48
C ILE A 118 -7.78 8.75 -7.60
N VAL A 119 -7.14 9.87 -7.29
CA VAL A 119 -6.27 10.61 -8.22
C VAL A 119 -4.84 10.56 -7.70
N MET A 120 -3.91 10.22 -8.57
CA MET A 120 -2.48 10.34 -8.32
C MET A 120 -1.94 11.62 -8.94
N ALA A 121 -1.12 12.33 -8.19
CA ALA A 121 -0.30 13.43 -8.68
C ALA A 121 1.18 13.10 -8.42
N ASP A 122 1.92 12.84 -9.48
CA ASP A 122 3.34 12.51 -9.40
C ASP A 122 4.20 13.77 -9.56
N PRO A 123 4.90 14.20 -8.50
CA PRO A 123 5.69 15.43 -8.53
C PRO A 123 6.91 15.37 -9.45
N TYR A 124 7.44 14.19 -9.72
CA TYR A 124 8.66 14.02 -10.53
C TYR A 124 8.36 14.07 -12.02
N THR A 125 7.29 13.42 -12.44
CA THR A 125 6.91 13.34 -13.87
C THR A 125 5.91 14.43 -14.26
N GLY A 126 5.19 15.03 -13.30
CA GLY A 126 4.09 15.95 -13.54
C GLY A 126 2.80 15.26 -14.00
N ASN A 127 2.73 13.92 -13.93
CA ASN A 127 1.54 13.16 -14.28
C ASN A 127 0.47 13.32 -13.22
N VAL A 128 -0.74 13.65 -13.67
CA VAL A 128 -1.95 13.67 -12.85
C VAL A 128 -3.00 12.82 -13.54
N ARG A 129 -3.48 11.78 -12.87
CA ARG A 129 -4.48 10.89 -13.46
C ARG A 129 -5.33 10.17 -12.42
N ASP A 130 -6.54 9.85 -12.82
CA ASP A 130 -7.41 8.92 -12.14
C ASP A 130 -6.83 7.50 -12.20
N LEU A 131 -6.92 6.78 -11.09
CA LEU A 131 -6.44 5.40 -10.98
C LEU A 131 -7.57 4.38 -10.76
N GLN A 132 -8.83 4.75 -10.99
CA GLN A 132 -9.94 3.85 -10.73
C GLN A 132 -9.82 2.53 -11.51
N GLU A 133 -9.50 2.62 -12.81
CA GLU A 133 -9.29 1.44 -13.66
C GLU A 133 -8.09 0.60 -13.20
N ASP A 134 -6.99 1.24 -12.76
CA ASP A 134 -5.83 0.54 -12.20
C ASP A 134 -6.21 -0.23 -10.94
N VAL A 135 -6.99 0.37 -10.03
CA VAL A 135 -7.46 -0.25 -8.80
C VAL A 135 -8.34 -1.46 -9.10
N GLU A 136 -9.31 -1.31 -10.01
CA GLU A 136 -10.19 -2.41 -10.42
C GLU A 136 -9.42 -3.59 -11.03
N LYS A 137 -8.44 -3.29 -11.91
CA LYS A 137 -7.58 -4.31 -12.51
C LYS A 137 -6.77 -5.05 -11.45
N ILE A 138 -6.18 -4.30 -10.52
CA ILE A 138 -5.40 -4.90 -9.43
C ILE A 138 -6.31 -5.73 -8.54
N LEU A 139 -7.48 -5.25 -8.14
CA LEU A 139 -8.42 -6.02 -7.32
C LEU A 139 -8.83 -7.35 -7.97
N LYS A 140 -9.09 -7.37 -9.28
CA LYS A 140 -9.39 -8.61 -10.01
C LYS A 140 -8.25 -9.62 -9.87
N ILE A 141 -7.00 -9.16 -10.04
CA ILE A 141 -5.81 -10.01 -9.89
C ILE A 141 -5.68 -10.51 -8.44
N ARG A 142 -5.89 -9.61 -7.46
CA ARG A 142 -5.75 -9.97 -6.03
C ARG A 142 -6.81 -10.97 -5.60
N TYR A 143 -8.08 -10.76 -5.96
CA TYR A 143 -9.15 -11.72 -5.68
C TYR A 143 -8.91 -13.07 -6.38
N TRP A 144 -8.41 -13.07 -7.62
CA TRP A 144 -8.02 -14.31 -8.28
C TRP A 144 -6.96 -15.07 -7.46
N LYS A 145 -5.89 -14.39 -6.99
CA LYS A 145 -4.85 -15.00 -6.16
C LYS A 145 -5.42 -15.52 -4.82
N ILE A 146 -6.33 -14.77 -4.19
CA ILE A 146 -7.02 -15.20 -2.97
C ILE A 146 -7.84 -16.48 -3.21
N ILE A 147 -8.63 -16.49 -4.27
CA ILE A 147 -9.47 -17.66 -4.60
C ILE A 147 -8.61 -18.88 -4.91
N TYR A 148 -7.56 -18.71 -5.73
CA TYR A 148 -6.64 -19.78 -6.08
C TYR A 148 -5.92 -20.36 -4.87
N SER A 149 -5.72 -19.59 -3.83
CA SER A 149 -5.04 -20.01 -2.59
C SER A 149 -5.94 -20.77 -1.61
N ARG A 150 -7.24 -20.92 -1.87
CA ARG A 150 -8.19 -21.53 -0.91
C ARG A 150 -7.86 -22.99 -0.58
N GLU A 151 -7.35 -23.73 -1.56
CA GLU A 151 -6.98 -25.14 -1.43
C GLU A 151 -5.49 -25.36 -1.09
N ALA A 152 -4.75 -24.27 -0.87
CA ALA A 152 -3.32 -24.34 -0.60
C ALA A 152 -3.03 -25.04 0.73
N LYS A 153 -2.05 -25.95 0.71
CA LYS A 153 -1.60 -26.73 1.86
C LYS A 153 -0.24 -26.27 2.38
N THR A 154 0.68 -25.93 1.48
CA THR A 154 2.05 -25.51 1.85
C THR A 154 2.24 -24.02 1.62
N TRP A 155 2.46 -23.30 2.71
CA TRP A 155 2.57 -21.84 2.76
C TRP A 155 3.98 -21.45 3.17
N VAL A 156 4.61 -20.58 2.40
CA VAL A 156 5.88 -19.94 2.78
C VAL A 156 5.60 -18.50 3.21
N VAL A 157 5.85 -18.20 4.47
CA VAL A 157 5.69 -16.84 5.02
C VAL A 157 7.05 -16.18 5.11
N ILE A 158 7.23 -15.10 4.32
CA ILE A 158 8.49 -14.38 4.18
C ILE A 158 8.40 -13.08 4.98
N ASP A 159 9.22 -12.98 6.00
CA ASP A 159 9.34 -11.77 6.82
C ASP A 159 10.54 -10.91 6.36
N GLY A 160 10.57 -9.68 6.79
CA GLY A 160 11.68 -8.78 6.56
C GLY A 160 12.60 -8.66 7.76
N VAL A 161 13.51 -7.71 7.65
CA VAL A 161 14.47 -7.37 8.72
C VAL A 161 14.21 -5.96 9.24
N TYR A 162 14.76 -5.63 10.40
CA TYR A 162 14.68 -4.30 11.03
C TYR A 162 13.23 -3.78 11.13
N GLY A 163 12.95 -2.59 10.65
CA GLY A 163 11.62 -1.96 10.67
C GLY A 163 10.54 -2.69 9.87
N GLN A 164 10.91 -3.68 9.05
CA GLN A 164 10.01 -4.54 8.28
C GLN A 164 9.84 -5.94 8.89
N HIS A 165 10.45 -6.20 10.04
CA HIS A 165 10.30 -7.46 10.78
C HIS A 165 8.98 -7.48 11.55
N ARG A 166 8.14 -8.50 11.29
CA ARG A 166 6.75 -8.58 11.80
C ARG A 166 6.41 -9.96 12.36
N PRO A 167 7.13 -10.40 13.40
CA PRO A 167 7.01 -11.77 13.92
C PRO A 167 5.61 -12.11 14.44
N SER A 168 4.88 -11.15 14.97
CA SER A 168 3.50 -11.36 15.44
C SER A 168 2.53 -11.67 14.29
N ILE A 169 2.69 -11.01 13.14
CA ILE A 169 1.89 -11.28 11.94
C ILE A 169 2.24 -12.66 11.38
N VAL A 170 3.53 -12.96 11.25
CA VAL A 170 4.02 -14.27 10.80
C VAL A 170 3.47 -15.39 11.69
N SER A 171 3.60 -15.25 13.02
CA SER A 171 3.11 -16.23 13.99
C SER A 171 1.61 -16.48 13.83
N LYS A 172 0.82 -15.40 13.69
CA LYS A 172 -0.64 -15.51 13.49
C LYS A 172 -0.99 -16.24 12.19
N ILE A 173 -0.35 -15.90 11.08
CA ILE A 173 -0.60 -16.57 9.79
C ILE A 173 -0.22 -18.05 9.87
N CYS A 174 0.98 -18.38 10.40
CA CYS A 174 1.40 -19.77 10.55
C CYS A 174 0.48 -20.56 11.49
N GLN A 175 -0.04 -19.95 12.54
CA GLN A 175 -1.05 -20.58 13.40
C GLN A 175 -2.32 -20.92 12.63
N LEU A 176 -2.86 -19.98 11.85
CA LEU A 176 -4.06 -20.20 11.05
C LEU A 176 -3.86 -21.29 9.98
N VAL A 177 -2.70 -21.31 9.30
CA VAL A 177 -2.35 -22.37 8.32
C VAL A 177 -2.40 -23.74 8.99
N ARG A 178 -1.73 -23.91 10.15
CA ARG A 178 -1.71 -25.19 10.87
C ARG A 178 -3.10 -25.59 11.39
N GLN A 179 -3.93 -24.64 11.82
CA GLN A 179 -5.32 -24.92 12.24
C GLN A 179 -6.16 -25.47 11.09
N ARG A 180 -5.84 -25.16 9.84
CA ARG A 180 -6.45 -25.74 8.64
C ARG A 180 -5.78 -27.02 8.14
N GLY A 181 -4.83 -27.58 8.89
CA GLY A 181 -4.09 -28.79 8.52
C GLY A 181 -2.98 -28.55 7.48
N GLY A 182 -2.63 -27.29 7.20
CA GLY A 182 -1.56 -26.94 6.28
C GLY A 182 -0.18 -26.88 6.92
N THR A 183 0.85 -26.82 6.08
CA THR A 183 2.25 -26.65 6.45
C THR A 183 2.64 -25.17 6.32
N CYS A 184 3.20 -24.59 7.37
CA CYS A 184 3.75 -23.24 7.33
C CYS A 184 5.27 -23.27 7.46
N ILE A 185 5.95 -22.79 6.43
CA ILE A 185 7.40 -22.59 6.39
C ILE A 185 7.65 -21.09 6.62
N TYR A 186 8.48 -20.78 7.59
CA TYR A 186 8.87 -19.41 7.89
C TYR A 186 10.30 -19.13 7.42
N THR A 187 10.49 -18.00 6.75
CA THR A 187 11.81 -17.53 6.35
C THR A 187 11.92 -16.02 6.48
N ILE A 188 13.14 -15.50 6.50
CA ILE A 188 13.46 -14.07 6.54
C ILE A 188 14.25 -13.73 5.29
N ALA A 189 13.86 -12.67 4.60
CA ALA A 189 14.60 -12.14 3.46
C ALA A 189 15.08 -10.72 3.75
N LEU A 190 16.39 -10.49 3.56
CA LEU A 190 16.96 -9.14 3.60
C LEU A 190 16.53 -8.34 2.34
N HIS A 191 16.48 -9.02 1.22
CA HIS A 191 16.02 -8.53 -0.07
C HIS A 191 15.08 -9.57 -0.68
N LEU A 192 13.99 -9.13 -1.29
CA LEU A 192 13.03 -10.01 -1.93
C LEU A 192 12.59 -9.41 -3.28
N ASP A 193 13.01 -10.05 -4.33
CA ASP A 193 12.59 -9.81 -5.71
C ASP A 193 12.16 -11.12 -6.36
N GLN A 194 11.87 -11.08 -7.65
CA GLN A 194 11.46 -12.27 -8.40
C GLN A 194 12.53 -13.35 -8.39
N TYR A 195 13.82 -12.99 -8.54
CA TYR A 195 14.92 -13.94 -8.58
C TYR A 195 15.09 -14.69 -7.23
N VAL A 196 15.01 -13.94 -6.11
CA VAL A 196 15.05 -14.54 -4.78
C VAL A 196 13.86 -15.46 -4.55
N LEU A 197 12.66 -15.04 -4.99
CA LEU A 197 11.47 -15.86 -4.86
C LEU A 197 11.54 -17.14 -5.68
N GLU A 198 12.07 -17.09 -6.90
CA GLU A 198 12.30 -18.27 -7.76
C GLU A 198 13.24 -19.28 -7.11
N ASN A 199 14.28 -18.81 -6.39
CA ASN A 199 15.19 -19.71 -5.65
C ASN A 199 14.55 -20.34 -4.40
N LEU A 200 13.51 -19.74 -3.85
CA LEU A 200 12.74 -20.30 -2.74
C LEU A 200 11.62 -21.22 -3.23
N ASP A 201 11.21 -21.08 -4.49
CA ASP A 201 10.07 -21.81 -5.04
C ASP A 201 10.41 -23.28 -5.33
N SER A 202 9.47 -24.16 -5.02
CA SER A 202 9.52 -25.58 -5.36
C SER A 202 8.11 -26.10 -5.68
N GLU A 203 7.99 -27.25 -6.30
CA GLU A 203 6.68 -27.84 -6.65
C GLU A 203 5.77 -28.06 -5.45
N ASP A 204 6.36 -28.28 -4.27
CA ASP A 204 5.63 -28.52 -3.02
C ASP A 204 5.05 -27.26 -2.37
N ILE A 205 5.41 -26.06 -2.84
CA ILE A 205 4.92 -24.79 -2.31
C ILE A 205 3.72 -24.31 -3.10
N ASP A 206 2.61 -24.03 -2.42
CA ASP A 206 1.39 -23.54 -3.05
C ASP A 206 1.30 -22.01 -3.04
N VAL A 207 1.69 -21.37 -1.93
CA VAL A 207 1.45 -19.93 -1.68
C VAL A 207 2.63 -19.29 -0.95
N PHE A 208 2.97 -18.08 -1.35
CA PHE A 208 3.87 -17.19 -0.63
C PHE A 208 3.09 -16.07 0.05
N VAL A 209 3.46 -15.73 1.29
CA VAL A 209 2.94 -14.58 2.02
C VAL A 209 4.10 -13.66 2.37
N VAL A 210 4.04 -12.41 1.94
CA VAL A 210 5.10 -11.41 2.22
C VAL A 210 4.64 -10.50 3.35
N ALA A 211 5.19 -10.70 4.54
CA ALA A 211 4.85 -9.92 5.73
C ALA A 211 5.63 -8.60 5.83
N SER A 212 6.73 -8.46 5.12
CA SER A 212 7.64 -7.31 5.20
C SER A 212 7.06 -6.04 4.59
N CYS A 213 6.75 -6.05 3.31
CA CYS A 213 6.34 -4.86 2.56
C CYS A 213 5.18 -5.19 1.62
N PRO A 214 4.03 -4.51 1.73
CA PRO A 214 2.87 -4.76 0.88
C PRO A 214 3.10 -4.40 -0.59
N ARG A 215 4.12 -3.61 -0.91
CA ARG A 215 4.47 -3.30 -2.29
C ARG A 215 4.87 -4.55 -3.06
N ILE A 216 5.63 -5.44 -2.43
CA ILE A 216 6.17 -6.62 -3.10
C ILE A 216 5.06 -7.48 -3.72
N PRO A 217 4.02 -7.93 -2.99
CA PRO A 217 2.95 -8.72 -3.60
C PRO A 217 2.01 -7.93 -4.52
N ILE A 218 1.86 -6.61 -4.31
CA ILE A 218 0.90 -5.78 -5.05
C ILE A 218 1.48 -5.23 -6.36
N ASP A 219 2.76 -4.84 -6.37
CA ASP A 219 3.39 -4.12 -7.49
C ASP A 219 4.59 -4.88 -8.07
N ASP A 220 5.50 -5.38 -7.24
CA ASP A 220 6.76 -5.95 -7.71
C ASP A 220 6.60 -7.43 -8.19
N LEU A 221 5.73 -8.22 -7.53
CA LEU A 221 5.51 -9.65 -7.79
C LEU A 221 4.05 -10.00 -8.18
N TYR A 222 3.30 -9.03 -8.68
CA TYR A 222 1.89 -9.27 -9.01
C TYR A 222 1.70 -10.28 -10.16
N GLU A 223 2.67 -10.40 -11.08
CA GLU A 223 2.67 -11.34 -12.20
C GLU A 223 3.32 -12.70 -11.88
N TYR A 224 3.82 -12.89 -10.65
CA TYR A 224 4.44 -14.16 -10.30
C TYR A 224 3.46 -15.34 -10.48
N LYS A 225 3.96 -16.45 -11.04
CA LYS A 225 3.16 -17.62 -11.43
C LYS A 225 2.32 -18.23 -10.29
N LYS A 226 2.85 -18.25 -9.06
CA LYS A 226 2.12 -18.67 -7.86
C LYS A 226 1.55 -17.46 -7.11
N PRO A 227 0.53 -17.64 -6.25
CA PRO A 227 0.06 -16.57 -5.40
C PRO A 227 1.15 -16.04 -4.49
N VAL A 228 1.37 -14.72 -4.56
CA VAL A 228 2.15 -13.97 -3.58
C VAL A 228 1.18 -13.02 -2.91
N LEU A 229 0.86 -13.27 -1.64
CA LEU A 229 -0.20 -12.60 -0.89
C LEU A 229 0.37 -11.58 0.12
N THR A 230 -0.42 -10.57 0.43
CA THR A 230 -0.21 -9.77 1.66
C THR A 230 -0.72 -10.58 2.86
N PRO A 231 -0.33 -10.23 4.10
CA PRO A 231 -0.89 -10.88 5.29
C PRO A 231 -2.40 -10.74 5.42
N GLY A 232 -2.97 -9.57 5.03
CA GLY A 232 -4.41 -9.37 5.02
C GLY A 232 -5.13 -10.33 4.07
N GLU A 233 -4.59 -10.54 2.87
CA GLU A 233 -5.13 -11.49 1.91
C GLU A 233 -4.98 -12.94 2.37
N ALA A 234 -3.84 -13.29 2.97
CA ALA A 234 -3.66 -14.60 3.58
C ALA A 234 -4.68 -14.82 4.72
N TYR A 235 -4.96 -13.80 5.52
CA TYR A 235 -6.00 -13.84 6.55
C TYR A 235 -7.38 -14.11 5.92
N MET A 236 -7.74 -13.43 4.82
CA MET A 236 -9.01 -13.67 4.11
C MET A 236 -9.13 -15.13 3.67
N VAL A 237 -8.08 -15.69 3.05
CA VAL A 237 -8.06 -17.10 2.65
C VAL A 237 -8.27 -18.03 3.84
N LEU A 238 -7.53 -17.79 4.93
CA LEU A 238 -7.47 -18.70 6.08
C LEU A 238 -8.68 -18.60 7.02
N THR A 239 -9.41 -17.48 7.02
CA THR A 239 -10.59 -17.28 7.89
C THR A 239 -11.92 -17.30 7.15
N GLY A 240 -11.90 -17.17 5.82
CA GLY A 240 -13.11 -17.00 5.02
C GLY A 240 -13.66 -15.57 5.03
N GLU A 241 -12.87 -14.58 5.48
CA GLU A 241 -13.27 -13.16 5.41
C GLU A 241 -13.47 -12.74 3.95
N GLU A 242 -14.63 -12.22 3.62
CA GLU A 242 -14.99 -11.82 2.26
C GLU A 242 -14.61 -10.37 1.95
N ARG A 243 -14.60 -9.53 2.98
CA ARG A 243 -14.21 -8.14 2.84
C ARG A 243 -12.71 -8.03 2.65
N TYR A 244 -12.30 -7.30 1.62
CA TYR A 244 -10.88 -7.13 1.32
C TYR A 244 -10.09 -6.50 2.47
N VAL A 245 -9.04 -7.16 2.89
CA VAL A 245 -8.16 -6.74 3.99
C VAL A 245 -6.81 -6.32 3.43
N TYR A 246 -6.42 -5.07 3.68
CA TYR A 246 -5.16 -4.50 3.23
C TYR A 246 -4.54 -3.60 4.30
N PRO A 247 -3.24 -3.67 4.51
CA PRO A 247 -2.31 -4.71 4.06
C PRO A 247 -2.22 -5.90 5.04
N TRP A 248 -2.69 -5.72 6.28
CA TRP A 248 -2.71 -6.68 7.40
C TRP A 248 -4.02 -6.69 8.14
#